data_1056a5c26b557ee0be8d72f56620bb98
#
_entry.id   1056a5c26b557ee0be8d72f56620bb98
#
_cell.length_a   1.000
_cell.length_b   1.000
_cell.length_c   1.000
_cell.angle_alpha   90.00
_cell.angle_beta   90.00
_cell.angle_gamma   90.00
#
_symmetry.space_group_name_H-M   'P 1'
#
loop_
_entity.id
_entity.type
_entity.pdbx_description
1 polymer ?
#
loop_
_entity_poly.entity_id
_entity_poly.type
_entity_poly.pdbx_seq_one_letter_code
_entity_poly.pdbx_strand_id
1 'polypeptide(L)'
;MPFVYRLQKILDFRIRKKEEQLLVVQKAQQEVYLAEQRIRENQEEIQQTIQNRKTADYRMMEYYDKYLHHLWDKADALEAERKRLQAILDEEKMKLVKLEQAVKVLEKHKEKQREAYLEEEKAIELRQFSEIGVQRFFIQAREREEEEAELRNIIENTEIEMEQDYEY
;
A
#
# COMPACT_ATOMS: atom_id res chain seq x y z
N MET A 1 -23.36 -6.42 5.29
CA MET A 1 -22.60 -7.43 4.49
C MET A 1 -21.13 -7.06 4.46
N PRO A 2 -20.16 -7.99 4.38
CA PRO A 2 -18.76 -7.61 4.31
C PRO A 2 -18.45 -6.95 2.96
N PHE A 3 -17.59 -5.92 2.98
CA PHE A 3 -17.11 -5.25 1.78
C PHE A 3 -16.29 -6.20 0.89
N VAL A 4 -16.69 -6.35 -0.37
CA VAL A 4 -15.97 -7.17 -1.36
C VAL A 4 -15.50 -6.27 -2.51
N TYR A 5 -14.19 -6.17 -2.68
CA TYR A 5 -13.62 -5.38 -3.78
C TYR A 5 -13.65 -6.19 -5.09
N ARG A 6 -14.40 -5.71 -6.07
CA ARG A 6 -14.60 -6.42 -7.37
C ARG A 6 -13.30 -6.64 -8.15
N LEU A 7 -12.32 -5.73 -8.00
CA LEU A 7 -11.04 -5.78 -8.71
C LEU A 7 -9.91 -6.43 -7.88
N GLN A 8 -10.24 -7.14 -6.78
CA GLN A 8 -9.23 -7.73 -5.90
C GLN A 8 -8.28 -8.67 -6.65
N LYS A 9 -8.80 -9.51 -7.53
CA LYS A 9 -7.98 -10.44 -8.34
C LYS A 9 -6.97 -9.71 -9.24
N ILE A 10 -7.37 -8.56 -9.79
CA ILE A 10 -6.49 -7.74 -10.64
C ILE A 10 -5.41 -7.06 -9.79
N LEU A 11 -5.78 -6.58 -8.60
CA LEU A 11 -4.81 -6.02 -7.65
C LEU A 11 -3.78 -7.06 -7.25
N ASP A 12 -4.20 -8.26 -6.87
CA ASP A 12 -3.31 -9.36 -6.47
C ASP A 12 -2.37 -9.79 -7.61
N PHE A 13 -2.87 -9.80 -8.85
CA PHE A 13 -2.04 -10.06 -10.03
C PHE A 13 -0.96 -8.98 -10.22
N ARG A 14 -1.32 -7.69 -10.08
CA ARG A 14 -0.36 -6.59 -10.22
C ARG A 14 0.68 -6.57 -9.11
N ILE A 15 0.28 -6.92 -7.88
CA ILE A 15 1.21 -7.06 -6.75
C ILE A 15 2.24 -8.15 -7.05
N ARG A 16 1.81 -9.32 -7.52
CA ARG A 16 2.74 -10.40 -7.92
C ARG A 16 3.69 -9.96 -9.02
N LYS A 17 3.19 -9.24 -10.03
CA LYS A 17 4.05 -8.70 -11.11
C LYS A 17 5.06 -7.69 -10.60
N LYS A 18 4.70 -6.84 -9.64
CA LYS A 18 5.63 -5.94 -8.96
C LYS A 18 6.71 -6.71 -8.20
N GLU A 19 6.33 -7.77 -7.47
CA GLU A 19 7.27 -8.61 -6.71
C GLU A 19 8.24 -9.36 -7.64
N GLU A 20 7.76 -9.92 -8.75
CA GLU A 20 8.60 -10.52 -9.79
C GLU A 20 9.62 -9.51 -10.33
N GLN A 21 9.17 -8.30 -10.65
CA GLN A 21 10.05 -7.24 -11.16
C GLN A 21 11.05 -6.76 -10.10
N LEU A 22 10.67 -6.73 -8.83
CA LEU A 22 11.59 -6.40 -7.74
C LEU A 22 12.77 -7.38 -7.67
N LEU A 23 12.51 -8.68 -7.86
CA LEU A 23 13.55 -9.70 -7.90
C LEU A 23 14.50 -9.49 -9.11
N VAL A 24 13.96 -9.07 -10.26
CA VAL A 24 14.77 -8.73 -11.44
C VAL A 24 15.69 -7.54 -11.15
N VAL A 25 15.17 -6.49 -10.53
CA VAL A 25 15.95 -5.31 -10.14
C VAL A 25 17.05 -5.69 -9.14
N GLN A 26 16.74 -6.53 -8.15
CA GLN A 26 17.74 -7.02 -7.17
C GLN A 26 18.87 -7.79 -7.85
N LYS A 27 18.57 -8.66 -8.81
CA LYS A 27 19.59 -9.38 -9.59
C LYS A 27 20.45 -8.40 -10.39
N ALA A 28 19.84 -7.46 -11.09
CA ALA A 28 20.58 -6.45 -11.84
C ALA A 28 21.48 -5.58 -10.95
N GLN A 29 21.02 -5.23 -9.73
CA GLN A 29 21.86 -4.55 -8.73
C GLN A 29 23.05 -5.39 -8.29
N GLN A 30 22.85 -6.68 -8.09
CA GLN A 30 23.92 -7.59 -7.74
C GLN A 30 24.98 -7.70 -8.87
N GLU A 31 24.55 -7.73 -10.12
CA GLU A 31 25.47 -7.75 -11.26
C GLU A 31 26.31 -6.47 -11.37
N VAL A 32 25.70 -5.30 -11.16
CA VAL A 32 26.43 -4.02 -11.10
C VAL A 32 27.44 -4.04 -9.94
N TYR A 33 27.03 -4.50 -8.76
CA TYR A 33 27.92 -4.61 -7.60
C TYR A 33 29.13 -5.50 -7.87
N LEU A 34 28.93 -6.66 -8.51
CA LEU A 34 30.00 -7.57 -8.90
C LEU A 34 30.94 -6.95 -9.94
N ALA A 35 30.40 -6.19 -10.90
CA ALA A 35 31.22 -5.46 -11.87
C ALA A 35 32.08 -4.39 -11.17
N GLU A 36 31.54 -3.66 -10.20
CA GLU A 36 32.29 -2.68 -9.40
C GLU A 36 33.37 -3.34 -8.54
N GLN A 37 33.12 -4.55 -8.01
CA GLN A 37 34.17 -5.30 -7.32
C GLN A 37 35.32 -5.67 -8.25
N ARG A 38 35.04 -6.17 -9.46
CA ARG A 38 36.08 -6.48 -10.45
C ARG A 38 36.90 -5.26 -10.84
N ILE A 39 36.27 -4.09 -10.94
CA ILE A 39 36.97 -2.84 -11.20
C ILE A 39 37.94 -2.51 -10.05
N ARG A 40 37.49 -2.63 -8.80
CA ARG A 40 38.33 -2.41 -7.62
C ARG A 40 39.53 -3.38 -7.57
N GLU A 41 39.28 -4.67 -7.78
CA GLU A 41 40.31 -5.71 -7.84
C GLU A 41 41.36 -5.37 -8.92
N ASN A 42 40.91 -4.98 -10.11
CA ASN A 42 41.82 -4.58 -11.20
C ASN A 42 42.63 -3.31 -10.86
N GLN A 43 42.01 -2.33 -10.17
CA GLN A 43 42.72 -1.12 -9.72
C GLN A 43 43.80 -1.45 -8.68
N GLU A 44 43.50 -2.35 -7.73
CA GLU A 44 44.45 -2.84 -6.75
C GLU A 44 45.63 -3.57 -7.44
N GLU A 45 45.31 -4.42 -8.43
CA GLU A 45 46.30 -5.15 -9.22
C GLU A 45 47.20 -4.19 -10.00
N ILE A 46 46.65 -3.13 -10.61
CA ILE A 46 47.42 -2.06 -11.26
C ILE A 46 48.38 -1.40 -10.27
N GLN A 47 47.90 -1.02 -9.09
CA GLN A 47 48.72 -0.37 -8.09
C GLN A 47 49.85 -1.27 -7.58
N GLN A 48 49.57 -2.53 -7.30
CA GLN A 48 50.57 -3.52 -6.92
C GLN A 48 51.63 -3.69 -8.02
N THR A 49 51.19 -3.78 -9.28
CA THR A 49 52.08 -3.93 -10.43
C THR A 49 53.00 -2.71 -10.60
N ILE A 50 52.49 -1.48 -10.40
CA ILE A 50 53.29 -0.25 -10.41
C ILE A 50 54.33 -0.25 -9.28
N GLN A 51 53.96 -0.72 -8.09
CA GLN A 51 54.90 -0.84 -6.97
C GLN A 51 55.99 -1.86 -7.27
N ASN A 52 55.61 -3.05 -7.75
CA ASN A 52 56.58 -4.10 -8.10
C ASN A 52 57.54 -3.65 -9.23
N ARG A 53 57.01 -2.91 -10.21
CA ARG A 53 57.85 -2.31 -11.28
C ARG A 53 58.96 -1.39 -10.75
N LYS A 54 58.65 -0.60 -9.71
CA LYS A 54 59.63 0.33 -9.09
C LYS A 54 60.83 -0.38 -8.45
N THR A 55 60.62 -1.59 -7.96
CA THR A 55 61.64 -2.40 -7.27
C THR A 55 62.24 -3.48 -8.16
N ALA A 56 61.77 -3.61 -9.41
CA ALA A 56 62.19 -4.64 -10.33
C ALA A 56 63.54 -4.35 -11.03
N ASP A 57 64.26 -5.41 -11.42
CA ASP A 57 65.47 -5.32 -12.23
C ASP A 57 65.12 -4.74 -13.65
N TYR A 58 66.04 -4.02 -14.25
CA TYR A 58 65.89 -3.39 -15.58
C TYR A 58 65.37 -4.36 -16.64
N ARG A 59 65.81 -5.63 -16.58
CA ARG A 59 65.39 -6.69 -17.52
C ARG A 59 63.91 -7.03 -17.43
N MET A 60 63.28 -6.76 -16.30
CA MET A 60 61.84 -7.06 -16.04
C MET A 60 60.94 -5.86 -16.33
N MET A 61 61.49 -4.66 -16.54
CA MET A 61 60.66 -3.44 -16.72
C MET A 61 59.75 -3.53 -17.93
N GLU A 62 60.26 -4.03 -19.07
CA GLU A 62 59.45 -4.19 -20.28
C GLU A 62 58.27 -5.16 -20.08
N TYR A 63 58.48 -6.21 -19.29
CA TYR A 63 57.40 -7.15 -18.93
C TYR A 63 56.30 -6.48 -18.11
N TYR A 64 56.68 -5.69 -17.09
CA TYR A 64 55.72 -4.93 -16.29
C TYR A 64 55.00 -3.88 -17.12
N ASP A 65 55.63 -3.21 -18.05
CA ASP A 65 55.00 -2.25 -18.93
C ASP A 65 53.92 -2.90 -19.82
N LYS A 66 54.25 -4.04 -20.43
CA LYS A 66 53.25 -4.80 -21.22
C LYS A 66 52.10 -5.28 -20.38
N TYR A 67 52.37 -5.72 -19.16
CA TYR A 67 51.31 -6.17 -18.24
C TYR A 67 50.42 -5.01 -17.77
N LEU A 68 50.98 -3.84 -17.48
CA LEU A 68 50.23 -2.65 -17.17
C LEU A 68 49.30 -2.21 -18.31
N HIS A 69 49.79 -2.27 -19.56
CA HIS A 69 48.93 -1.99 -20.72
C HIS A 69 47.74 -2.96 -20.77
N HIS A 70 47.99 -4.24 -20.57
CA HIS A 70 46.90 -5.24 -20.51
C HIS A 70 45.89 -4.95 -19.39
N LEU A 71 46.36 -4.54 -18.20
CA LEU A 71 45.47 -4.19 -17.08
C LEU A 71 44.67 -2.92 -17.33
N TRP A 72 45.21 -1.94 -18.06
CA TRP A 72 44.46 -0.76 -18.48
C TRP A 72 43.40 -1.07 -19.52
N ASP A 73 43.74 -1.88 -20.53
CA ASP A 73 42.74 -2.35 -21.52
C ASP A 73 41.61 -3.13 -20.83
N LYS A 74 41.97 -3.95 -19.83
CA LYS A 74 40.98 -4.67 -18.98
C LYS A 74 40.14 -3.68 -18.16
N ALA A 75 40.70 -2.60 -17.62
CA ALA A 75 39.99 -1.57 -16.89
C ALA A 75 38.94 -0.88 -17.75
N ASP A 76 39.30 -0.53 -19.00
CA ASP A 76 38.36 0.10 -19.93
C ASP A 76 37.22 -0.83 -20.32
N ALA A 77 37.52 -2.12 -20.53
CA ALA A 77 36.49 -3.13 -20.79
C ALA A 77 35.55 -3.33 -19.61
N LEU A 78 36.05 -3.41 -18.38
CA LEU A 78 35.24 -3.53 -17.16
C LEU A 78 34.37 -2.29 -16.91
N GLU A 79 34.88 -1.10 -17.18
CA GLU A 79 34.11 0.14 -17.07
C GLU A 79 33.00 0.21 -18.13
N ALA A 80 33.25 -0.24 -19.34
CA ALA A 80 32.21 -0.37 -20.37
C ALA A 80 31.12 -1.38 -19.98
N GLU A 81 31.50 -2.55 -19.41
CA GLU A 81 30.58 -3.54 -18.87
C GLU A 81 29.73 -2.96 -17.73
N ARG A 82 30.34 -2.28 -16.76
CA ARG A 82 29.63 -1.62 -15.68
C ARG A 82 28.58 -0.61 -16.19
N LYS A 83 28.93 0.23 -17.16
CA LYS A 83 28.00 1.19 -17.78
C LYS A 83 26.82 0.49 -18.46
N ARG A 84 27.09 -0.62 -19.13
CA ARG A 84 26.03 -1.43 -19.77
C ARG A 84 25.08 -2.04 -18.72
N LEU A 85 25.62 -2.64 -17.65
CA LEU A 85 24.82 -3.20 -16.56
C LEU A 85 24.04 -2.13 -15.81
N GLN A 86 24.61 -0.94 -15.62
CA GLN A 86 23.92 0.19 -15.01
C GLN A 86 22.73 0.64 -15.86
N ALA A 87 22.87 0.71 -17.18
CA ALA A 87 21.76 1.06 -18.07
C ALA A 87 20.61 0.03 -17.98
N ILE A 88 20.94 -1.26 -17.93
CA ILE A 88 19.96 -2.33 -17.73
C ILE A 88 19.24 -2.17 -16.39
N LEU A 89 19.98 -1.91 -15.32
CA LEU A 89 19.41 -1.68 -13.98
C LEU A 89 18.45 -0.49 -13.99
N ASP A 90 18.80 0.60 -14.65
CA ASP A 90 17.96 1.79 -14.72
C ASP A 90 16.67 1.54 -15.52
N GLU A 91 16.73 0.77 -16.60
CA GLU A 91 15.55 0.32 -17.35
C GLU A 91 14.62 -0.55 -16.48
N GLU A 92 15.18 -1.51 -15.75
CA GLU A 92 14.40 -2.40 -14.88
C GLU A 92 13.76 -1.64 -13.69
N LYS A 93 14.45 -0.65 -13.13
CA LYS A 93 13.89 0.27 -12.13
C LYS A 93 12.72 1.09 -12.69
N MET A 94 12.83 1.58 -13.92
CA MET A 94 11.72 2.29 -14.56
C MET A 94 10.48 1.41 -14.77
N LYS A 95 10.68 0.13 -15.12
CA LYS A 95 9.58 -0.85 -15.21
C LYS A 95 8.93 -1.08 -13.83
N LEU A 96 9.74 -1.22 -12.78
CA LEU A 96 9.25 -1.37 -11.41
C LEU A 96 8.40 -0.18 -10.97
N VAL A 97 8.85 1.05 -11.21
CA VAL A 97 8.10 2.28 -10.89
C VAL A 97 6.72 2.30 -11.57
N LYS A 98 6.64 1.90 -12.84
CA LYS A 98 5.35 1.81 -13.56
C LYS A 98 4.41 0.79 -12.92
N LEU A 99 4.93 -0.36 -12.50
CA LEU A 99 4.15 -1.40 -11.83
C LEU A 99 3.69 -0.94 -10.44
N GLU A 100 4.54 -0.25 -9.68
CA GLU A 100 4.17 0.34 -8.39
C GLU A 100 3.06 1.40 -8.52
N GLN A 101 3.16 2.26 -9.52
CA GLN A 101 2.10 3.24 -9.82
C GLN A 101 0.78 2.55 -10.14
N ALA A 102 0.83 1.48 -10.94
CA ALA A 102 -0.37 0.72 -11.30
C ALA A 102 -1.01 0.01 -10.09
N VAL A 103 -0.22 -0.45 -9.13
CA VAL A 103 -0.71 -1.01 -7.85
C VAL A 103 -1.34 0.08 -7.00
N LYS A 104 -0.65 1.22 -6.80
CA LYS A 104 -1.15 2.36 -6.01
C LYS A 104 -2.48 2.91 -6.50
N VAL A 105 -2.70 2.94 -7.81
CA VAL A 105 -3.98 3.37 -8.39
C VAL A 105 -5.12 2.46 -7.95
N LEU A 106 -4.91 1.13 -7.99
CA LEU A 106 -5.94 0.18 -7.56
C LEU A 106 -6.14 0.17 -6.04
N GLU A 107 -5.09 0.35 -5.26
CA GLU A 107 -5.19 0.47 -3.79
C GLU A 107 -6.02 1.71 -3.40
N LYS A 108 -5.74 2.87 -3.99
CA LYS A 108 -6.54 4.09 -3.76
C LYS A 108 -7.99 3.94 -4.23
N HIS A 109 -8.21 3.24 -5.34
CA HIS A 109 -9.57 2.95 -5.81
C HIS A 109 -10.32 2.04 -4.82
N LYS A 110 -9.64 1.00 -4.30
CA LYS A 110 -10.20 0.11 -3.27
C LYS A 110 -10.56 0.88 -2.01
N GLU A 111 -9.67 1.78 -1.55
CA GLU A 111 -9.90 2.61 -0.36
C GLU A 111 -11.13 3.50 -0.53
N LYS A 112 -11.24 4.23 -1.64
CA LYS A 112 -12.41 5.06 -1.95
C LYS A 112 -13.72 4.26 -2.00
N GLN A 113 -13.70 3.07 -2.60
CA GLN A 113 -14.88 2.22 -2.62
C GLN A 113 -15.25 1.70 -1.23
N ARG A 114 -14.26 1.41 -0.40
CA ARG A 114 -14.49 1.02 1.00
C ARG A 114 -15.10 2.16 1.81
N GLU A 115 -14.58 3.37 1.65
CA GLU A 115 -15.12 4.57 2.33
C GLU A 115 -16.57 4.81 1.92
N ALA A 116 -16.88 4.79 0.61
CA ALA A 116 -18.24 4.95 0.11
C ALA A 116 -19.18 3.87 0.66
N TYR A 117 -18.74 2.62 0.71
CA TYR A 117 -19.49 1.53 1.29
C TYR A 117 -19.80 1.76 2.79
N LEU A 118 -18.82 2.21 3.57
CA LEU A 118 -19.01 2.51 4.99
C LEU A 118 -19.95 3.69 5.21
N GLU A 119 -19.93 4.69 4.33
CA GLU A 119 -20.87 5.81 4.38
C GLU A 119 -22.30 5.35 4.06
N GLU A 120 -22.46 4.48 3.07
CA GLU A 120 -23.78 3.89 2.76
C GLU A 120 -24.31 3.04 3.93
N GLU A 121 -23.48 2.19 4.55
CA GLU A 121 -23.88 1.41 5.74
C GLU A 121 -24.35 2.33 6.88
N LYS A 122 -23.57 3.36 7.19
CA LYS A 122 -23.96 4.35 8.21
C LYS A 122 -25.28 5.06 7.87
N ALA A 123 -25.49 5.41 6.61
CA ALA A 123 -26.72 6.04 6.18
C ALA A 123 -27.93 5.09 6.31
N ILE A 124 -27.75 3.81 6.01
CA ILE A 124 -28.80 2.78 6.19
C ILE A 124 -29.10 2.61 7.68
N GLU A 125 -28.09 2.46 8.51
CA GLU A 125 -28.26 2.35 9.97
C GLU A 125 -28.99 3.57 10.55
N LEU A 126 -28.61 4.79 10.16
CA LEU A 126 -29.28 6.03 10.59
C LEU A 126 -30.77 6.04 10.18
N ARG A 127 -31.11 5.59 8.98
CA ARG A 127 -32.51 5.46 8.55
C ARG A 127 -33.27 4.46 9.40
N GLN A 128 -32.69 3.29 9.65
CA GLN A 128 -33.32 2.27 10.51
C GLN A 128 -33.52 2.78 11.93
N PHE A 129 -32.52 3.46 12.52
CA PHE A 129 -32.68 4.08 13.84
C PHE A 129 -33.75 5.16 13.87
N SER A 130 -33.85 6.00 12.83
CA SER A 130 -34.88 7.02 12.75
C SER A 130 -36.28 6.42 12.62
N GLU A 131 -36.43 5.35 11.83
CA GLU A 131 -37.72 4.62 11.71
C GLU A 131 -38.15 4.00 13.04
N ILE A 132 -37.23 3.37 13.76
CA ILE A 132 -37.51 2.81 15.09
C ILE A 132 -37.85 3.95 16.07
N GLY A 133 -37.18 5.07 16.01
CA GLY A 133 -37.48 6.25 16.84
C GLY A 133 -38.90 6.78 16.60
N VAL A 134 -39.26 6.92 15.34
CA VAL A 134 -40.63 7.34 14.94
C VAL A 134 -41.67 6.35 15.40
N GLN A 135 -41.46 5.04 15.21
CA GLN A 135 -42.38 4.00 15.67
C GLN A 135 -42.56 4.05 17.19
N ARG A 136 -41.49 4.17 17.95
CA ARG A 136 -41.57 4.28 19.43
C ARG A 136 -42.30 5.54 19.86
N PHE A 137 -42.12 6.66 19.19
CA PHE A 137 -42.83 7.89 19.46
C PHE A 137 -44.34 7.71 19.27
N PHE A 138 -44.76 7.11 18.17
CA PHE A 138 -46.21 6.84 17.93
C PHE A 138 -46.81 5.86 18.93
N ILE A 139 -46.08 4.83 19.33
CA ILE A 139 -46.56 3.88 20.36
C ILE A 139 -46.73 4.62 21.69
N GLN A 140 -45.76 5.39 22.14
CA GLN A 140 -45.84 6.16 23.38
C GLN A 140 -46.95 7.24 23.34
N ALA A 141 -47.15 7.88 22.19
CA ALA A 141 -48.22 8.85 22.03
C ALA A 141 -49.59 8.18 22.18
N ARG A 142 -49.76 7.00 21.57
CA ARG A 142 -51.01 6.22 21.66
C ARG A 142 -51.25 5.71 23.08
N GLU A 143 -50.25 5.19 23.76
CA GLU A 143 -50.34 4.77 25.16
C GLU A 143 -50.76 5.93 26.06
N ARG A 144 -50.25 7.14 25.89
CA ARG A 144 -50.67 8.33 26.61
C ARG A 144 -52.08 8.75 26.32
N GLU A 145 -52.53 8.68 25.07
CA GLU A 145 -53.91 8.97 24.70
C GLU A 145 -54.89 7.97 25.33
N GLU A 146 -54.53 6.69 25.38
CA GLU A 146 -55.28 5.62 26.02
C GLU A 146 -55.36 5.84 27.54
N GLU A 147 -54.24 6.15 28.20
CA GLU A 147 -54.20 6.47 29.64
C GLU A 147 -55.05 7.72 29.97
N GLU A 148 -54.95 8.78 29.16
CA GLU A 148 -55.77 9.97 29.33
C GLU A 148 -57.25 9.73 29.14
N ALA A 149 -57.65 8.84 28.19
CA ALA A 149 -59.01 8.46 27.98
C ALA A 149 -59.58 7.63 29.15
N GLU A 150 -58.78 6.70 29.69
CA GLU A 150 -59.14 5.94 30.88
C GLU A 150 -59.35 6.85 32.11
N LEU A 151 -58.40 7.79 32.31
CA LEU A 151 -58.53 8.76 33.42
C LEU A 151 -59.76 9.65 33.29
N ARG A 152 -60.11 10.12 32.08
CA ARG A 152 -61.34 10.88 31.83
C ARG A 152 -62.59 10.03 32.16
N ASN A 153 -62.64 8.79 31.76
CA ASN A 153 -63.74 7.88 32.06
C ASN A 153 -63.87 7.63 33.56
N ILE A 154 -62.78 7.49 34.30
CA ILE A 154 -62.79 7.32 35.76
C ILE A 154 -63.31 8.59 36.44
N ILE A 155 -62.86 9.77 36.01
CA ILE A 155 -63.31 11.05 36.57
C ILE A 155 -64.80 11.25 36.31
N GLU A 156 -65.27 11.00 35.08
CA GLU A 156 -66.66 11.15 34.71
C GLU A 156 -67.57 10.21 35.53
N ASN A 157 -67.17 8.94 35.71
CA ASN A 157 -67.90 7.99 36.54
C ASN A 157 -67.91 8.36 38.01
N THR A 158 -66.79 8.88 38.55
CA THR A 158 -66.75 9.35 39.95
C THR A 158 -67.58 10.62 40.18
N GLU A 159 -67.66 11.53 39.22
CA GLU A 159 -68.51 12.71 39.27
C GLU A 159 -69.98 12.31 39.26
N ILE A 160 -70.39 11.33 38.43
CA ILE A 160 -71.73 10.79 38.37
C ILE A 160 -72.16 10.10 39.71
N GLU A 161 -71.24 9.32 40.30
CA GLU A 161 -71.49 8.67 41.60
C GLU A 161 -71.62 9.74 42.71
N MET A 162 -70.81 10.79 42.72
CA MET A 162 -70.96 11.86 43.73
C MET A 162 -72.23 12.67 43.57
N GLU A 163 -72.70 12.92 42.33
CA GLU A 163 -74.01 13.61 42.12
C GLU A 163 -75.17 12.79 42.62
N GLN A 164 -75.15 11.44 42.47
CA GLN A 164 -76.16 10.57 42.97
C GLN A 164 -76.26 10.49 44.50
N ASP A 165 -75.14 10.62 45.19
CA ASP A 165 -75.08 10.64 46.67
C ASP A 165 -75.57 11.98 47.30
N TYR A 166 -75.70 13.06 46.51
CA TYR A 166 -76.26 14.33 46.97
C TYR A 166 -77.77 14.51 46.77
N GLU A 167 -78.45 13.57 46.06
CA GLU A 167 -79.91 13.60 45.82
C GLU A 167 -80.70 12.85 46.88
N TYR A 168 -80.10 12.38 47.97
CA TYR A 168 -80.79 11.78 49.14
C TYR A 168 -80.51 12.71 50.36
#